data_55e279002ac92740ff6095f5bf03a330
#
_entry.id   55e279002ac92740ff6095f5bf03a330
#
_cell.length_a   1.000
_cell.length_b   1.000
_cell.length_c   1.000
_cell.angle_alpha   90.00
_cell.angle_beta   90.00
_cell.angle_gamma   90.00
#
_symmetry.space_group_name_H-M   'P 1'
#
loop_
_entity.id
_entity.type
_entity.pdbx_description
1 polymer ?
#
loop_
_entity_poly.entity_id
_entity_poly.type
_entity_poly.pdbx_seq_one_letter_code
_entity_poly.pdbx_strand_id
1 'polypeptide(L)'
;MLVTQTLSTEIAHYLQGNELYDAYQESWQFLLESYLGGEEYRAGEHLTKYQLETDNEYKARLKTTPLENHCASVISVYNSFLFREAPLRDFSNNNPTAPELEAFLRDADMDGRSLDAFMKDVATWSAVYGHCWIIITKPNVGAQTQAEERAQGVRPYVSLQTPLTVLDWKYSRQPSGKSELVYFKYLEEITGDYRTVKVWTKETVKTVTVDVKKDIISEEFEEINGLGMIPAVCSYNGRSVVRGFGVSDIADIANLQKFIYNSTSEAEQSIRMNTHPSLVATPETRVGTGSGALIHMPENLDPGLKPYLLEFNGASIEAIYKSINHAIESIDKIANTGAVRATESRTMSGVAMETEFQLLNAKLSNKADNLELAEEQMWEIWYRYMGQQWMGYVDYPGSFNIRDTASEINQLRTAKETAHSEIVIKEIDKQILDWLELDDAELEQKKSDIENSFTPHMMYGPNGETVMAMTEQEHLDLAARGYTHEQNNSNGSELGD
;
A
#
# COMPACT_ATOMS: atom_id res chain seq x y z
N MET A 1 19.42 -6.49 19.13
CA MET A 1 20.40 -6.12 20.18
C MET A 1 21.77 -6.02 19.56
N LEU A 2 22.22 -4.81 19.22
CA LEU A 2 23.60 -4.57 18.81
C LEU A 2 24.46 -4.71 20.06
N VAL A 3 25.37 -5.68 20.01
CA VAL A 3 26.32 -5.96 21.07
C VAL A 3 27.12 -4.69 21.35
N THR A 4 27.16 -4.23 22.59
CA THR A 4 27.97 -3.13 23.12
C THR A 4 29.46 -3.55 23.18
N GLN A 5 30.03 -4.07 22.11
CA GLN A 5 31.47 -4.15 21.92
C GLN A 5 31.93 -2.84 21.29
N THR A 6 32.94 -2.22 21.87
CA THR A 6 33.58 -1.04 21.28
C THR A 6 34.35 -1.54 20.04
N LEU A 7 33.68 -1.40 18.87
CA LEU A 7 34.27 -1.77 17.58
C LEU A 7 35.46 -0.86 17.28
N SER A 8 36.45 -1.38 16.54
CA SER A 8 37.54 -0.57 16.02
C SER A 8 37.02 0.60 15.18
N THR A 9 37.74 1.71 15.18
CA THR A 9 37.32 2.93 14.45
C THR A 9 37.07 2.64 12.97
N GLU A 10 37.78 1.72 12.38
CA GLU A 10 37.69 1.33 10.98
C GLU A 10 36.38 0.57 10.70
N ILE A 11 36.05 -0.40 11.54
CA ILE A 11 34.79 -1.17 11.40
C ILE A 11 33.59 -0.31 11.75
N ALA A 12 33.69 0.50 12.80
CA ALA A 12 32.64 1.45 13.17
C ALA A 12 32.29 2.39 12.01
N HIS A 13 33.24 2.83 11.20
CA HIS A 13 33.01 3.67 10.03
C HIS A 13 32.12 3.00 8.99
N TYR A 14 32.31 1.69 8.73
CA TYR A 14 31.45 0.98 7.78
C TYR A 14 30.03 0.74 8.33
N LEU A 15 29.90 0.46 9.61
CA LEU A 15 28.62 0.14 10.25
C LEU A 15 27.86 1.38 10.76
N GLN A 16 28.53 2.54 10.86
CA GLN A 16 27.89 3.78 11.31
C GLN A 16 26.77 4.21 10.36
N GLY A 17 25.59 4.49 10.92
CA GLY A 17 24.43 4.99 10.22
C GLY A 17 24.43 6.51 10.04
N ASN A 18 23.41 6.99 9.36
CA ASN A 18 23.02 8.39 9.29
C ASN A 18 22.30 8.75 10.60
N GLU A 19 22.63 9.88 11.23
CA GLU A 19 22.04 10.31 12.51
C GLU A 19 20.50 10.34 12.48
N LEU A 20 19.92 10.74 11.34
CA LEU A 20 18.47 10.75 11.18
C LEU A 20 17.88 9.33 11.18
N TYR A 21 18.51 8.39 10.44
CA TYR A 21 18.04 7.01 10.39
C TYR A 21 18.23 6.32 11.74
N ASP A 22 19.37 6.53 12.39
CA ASP A 22 19.66 5.97 13.73
C ASP A 22 18.60 6.41 14.75
N ALA A 23 18.14 7.68 14.68
CA ALA A 23 17.09 8.21 15.56
C ALA A 23 15.71 7.56 15.35
N TYR A 24 15.45 6.99 14.15
CA TYR A 24 14.17 6.36 13.80
C TYR A 24 14.20 4.82 13.80
N GLN A 25 15.35 4.18 14.07
CA GLN A 25 15.50 2.72 14.04
C GLN A 25 14.49 2.00 14.94
N GLU A 26 14.33 2.43 16.18
CA GLU A 26 13.36 1.85 17.12
C GLU A 26 11.91 2.02 16.64
N SER A 27 11.60 3.18 16.08
CA SER A 27 10.28 3.46 15.54
C SER A 27 9.97 2.57 14.34
N TRP A 28 10.91 2.41 13.39
CA TRP A 28 10.73 1.52 12.24
C TRP A 28 10.65 0.05 12.64
N GLN A 29 11.42 -0.37 13.66
CA GLN A 29 11.30 -1.72 14.21
C GLN A 29 9.90 -1.97 14.78
N PHE A 30 9.35 -1.01 15.51
CA PHE A 30 7.97 -1.08 16.02
C PHE A 30 6.93 -1.14 14.88
N LEU A 31 7.12 -0.37 13.79
CA LEU A 31 6.23 -0.42 12.63
C LEU A 31 6.31 -1.78 11.92
N LEU A 32 7.50 -2.34 11.77
CA LEU A 32 7.71 -3.69 11.23
C LEU A 32 6.94 -4.74 12.04
N GLU A 33 7.15 -4.78 13.34
CA GLU A 33 6.51 -5.70 14.25
C GLU A 33 4.97 -5.54 14.23
N SER A 34 4.50 -4.27 14.18
CA SER A 34 3.08 -3.95 14.09
C SER A 34 2.44 -4.42 12.79
N TYR A 35 3.18 -4.38 11.68
CA TYR A 35 2.72 -4.87 10.38
C TYR A 35 2.75 -6.40 10.30
N LEU A 36 3.85 -7.04 10.72
CA LEU A 36 3.99 -8.50 10.69
C LEU A 36 3.02 -9.18 11.66
N GLY A 37 2.80 -8.59 12.83
CA GLY A 37 1.94 -9.18 13.86
C GLY A 37 2.50 -10.47 14.42
N GLY A 38 1.62 -11.34 14.90
CA GLY A 38 1.98 -12.71 15.33
C GLY A 38 3.07 -12.78 16.39
N GLU A 39 4.06 -13.64 16.17
CA GLU A 39 5.17 -13.84 17.11
C GLU A 39 6.16 -12.66 17.11
N GLU A 40 6.35 -11.99 15.98
CA GLU A 40 7.19 -10.80 15.86
C GLU A 40 6.70 -9.68 16.77
N TYR A 41 5.38 -9.42 16.77
CA TYR A 41 4.75 -8.42 17.64
C TYR A 41 4.87 -8.79 19.12
N ARG A 42 4.72 -10.08 19.46
CA ARG A 42 4.88 -10.57 20.83
C ARG A 42 6.35 -10.48 21.29
N ALA A 43 7.29 -10.76 20.41
CA ALA A 43 8.72 -10.63 20.68
C ALA A 43 9.13 -9.18 20.99
N GLY A 44 8.44 -8.20 20.42
CA GLY A 44 8.61 -6.78 20.71
C GLY A 44 8.08 -6.35 22.09
N GLU A 45 7.43 -7.23 22.83
CA GLU A 45 6.92 -7.00 24.21
C GLU A 45 6.04 -5.74 24.33
N HIS A 46 5.16 -5.51 23.36
CA HIS A 46 4.30 -4.32 23.31
C HIS A 46 3.14 -4.34 24.33
N LEU A 47 3.00 -5.45 25.06
CA LEU A 47 2.05 -5.57 26.16
C LEU A 47 2.63 -4.93 27.44
N THR A 48 1.84 -4.07 28.08
CA THR A 48 2.28 -3.41 29.32
C THR A 48 2.23 -4.41 30.49
N LYS A 49 3.36 -4.59 31.17
CA LYS A 49 3.46 -5.40 32.38
C LYS A 49 2.87 -4.65 33.57
N TYR A 50 2.03 -5.32 34.38
CA TYR A 50 1.49 -4.75 35.61
C TYR A 50 2.53 -4.72 36.73
N GLN A 51 2.43 -3.75 37.64
CA GLN A 51 3.43 -3.56 38.71
C GLN A 51 3.61 -4.77 39.63
N LEU A 52 2.55 -5.51 39.90
CA LEU A 52 2.56 -6.68 40.80
C LEU A 52 2.55 -8.00 40.05
N GLU A 53 2.63 -7.97 38.74
CA GLU A 53 2.62 -9.16 37.87
C GLU A 53 3.99 -9.85 37.88
N THR A 54 4.01 -11.15 38.12
CA THR A 54 5.24 -11.94 38.01
C THR A 54 5.63 -12.16 36.55
N ASP A 55 6.90 -12.45 36.27
CA ASP A 55 7.38 -12.73 34.91
C ASP A 55 6.65 -13.89 34.24
N ASN A 56 6.24 -14.91 35.02
CA ASN A 56 5.52 -16.07 34.49
C ASN A 56 4.08 -15.70 34.10
N GLU A 57 3.42 -14.89 34.90
CA GLU A 57 2.07 -14.39 34.61
C GLU A 57 2.09 -13.46 33.38
N TYR A 58 3.06 -12.56 33.31
CA TYR A 58 3.25 -11.68 32.15
C TYR A 58 3.47 -12.50 30.86
N LYS A 59 4.37 -13.50 30.88
CA LYS A 59 4.62 -14.36 29.72
C LYS A 59 3.37 -15.18 29.32
N ALA A 60 2.61 -15.66 30.29
CA ALA A 60 1.36 -16.35 30.02
C ALA A 60 0.32 -15.41 29.37
N ARG A 61 0.19 -14.19 29.88
CA ARG A 61 -0.71 -13.17 29.33
C ARG A 61 -0.26 -12.72 27.93
N LEU A 62 1.01 -12.48 27.71
CA LEU A 62 1.60 -12.13 26.40
C LEU A 62 1.27 -13.20 25.34
N LYS A 63 1.35 -14.49 25.72
CA LYS A 63 1.06 -15.61 24.82
C LYS A 63 -0.44 -15.75 24.50
N THR A 64 -1.32 -15.41 25.44
CA THR A 64 -2.77 -15.66 25.31
C THR A 64 -3.55 -14.45 24.81
N THR A 65 -3.01 -13.23 24.92
CA THR A 65 -3.70 -12.02 24.45
C THR A 65 -3.84 -12.06 22.92
N PRO A 66 -5.08 -11.96 22.39
CA PRO A 66 -5.31 -11.91 20.96
C PRO A 66 -4.82 -10.57 20.39
N LEU A 67 -4.27 -10.61 19.18
CA LEU A 67 -3.86 -9.43 18.43
C LEU A 67 -4.74 -9.28 17.19
N GLU A 68 -5.39 -8.15 17.07
CA GLU A 68 -6.06 -7.73 15.84
C GLU A 68 -5.10 -6.86 15.03
N ASN A 69 -4.60 -7.39 13.89
CA ASN A 69 -3.61 -6.69 13.09
C ASN A 69 -4.26 -5.68 12.13
N HIS A 70 -4.57 -4.51 12.64
CA HIS A 70 -5.13 -3.40 11.87
C HIS A 70 -4.13 -2.79 10.88
N CYS A 71 -2.83 -2.77 11.22
CA CYS A 71 -1.78 -2.24 10.36
C CYS A 71 -1.69 -3.03 9.04
N ALA A 72 -1.62 -4.35 9.12
CA ALA A 72 -1.61 -5.21 7.94
C ALA A 72 -2.92 -5.11 7.15
N SER A 73 -4.06 -5.04 7.84
CA SER A 73 -5.37 -4.91 7.21
C SER A 73 -5.49 -3.62 6.36
N VAL A 74 -5.05 -2.47 6.89
CA VAL A 74 -5.06 -1.20 6.16
C VAL A 74 -4.18 -1.24 4.91
N ILE A 75 -2.93 -1.72 5.04
CA ILE A 75 -2.02 -1.84 3.90
C ILE A 75 -2.55 -2.82 2.86
N SER A 76 -3.16 -3.94 3.29
CA SER A 76 -3.79 -4.90 2.40
C SER A 76 -4.93 -4.27 1.57
N VAL A 77 -5.74 -3.41 2.18
CA VAL A 77 -6.78 -2.65 1.46
C VAL A 77 -6.14 -1.78 0.38
N TYR A 78 -5.13 -0.97 0.71
CA TYR A 78 -4.48 -0.10 -0.27
C TYR A 78 -3.87 -0.89 -1.43
N ASN A 79 -3.13 -1.95 -1.14
CA ASN A 79 -2.50 -2.77 -2.18
C ASN A 79 -3.52 -3.51 -3.05
N SER A 80 -4.66 -3.92 -2.49
CA SER A 80 -5.73 -4.58 -3.24
C SER A 80 -6.38 -3.64 -4.28
N PHE A 81 -6.44 -2.34 -3.99
CA PHE A 81 -6.90 -1.35 -4.93
C PHE A 81 -5.82 -0.95 -5.93
N LEU A 82 -4.60 -0.64 -5.47
CA LEU A 82 -3.48 -0.19 -6.31
C LEU A 82 -3.10 -1.19 -7.40
N PHE A 83 -3.16 -2.48 -7.08
CA PHE A 83 -2.77 -3.57 -7.98
C PHE A 83 -3.97 -4.40 -8.45
N ARG A 84 -5.17 -3.83 -8.45
CA ARG A 84 -6.36 -4.47 -9.03
C ARG A 84 -6.22 -4.61 -10.55
N GLU A 85 -5.67 -3.60 -11.18
CA GLU A 85 -5.32 -3.55 -12.59
C GLU A 85 -3.81 -3.41 -12.70
N ALA A 86 -3.20 -4.07 -13.68
CA ALA A 86 -1.77 -3.95 -13.92
C ALA A 86 -1.44 -2.53 -14.44
N PRO A 87 -0.32 -1.93 -14.03
CA PRO A 87 0.11 -0.65 -14.60
C PRO A 87 0.43 -0.81 -16.10
N LEU A 88 0.07 0.20 -16.88
CA LEU A 88 0.43 0.28 -18.29
C LEU A 88 1.90 0.69 -18.39
N ARG A 89 2.68 -0.10 -19.13
CA ARG A 89 4.09 0.17 -19.41
C ARG A 89 4.30 0.24 -20.91
N ASP A 90 4.58 1.41 -21.42
CA ASP A 90 4.83 1.60 -22.85
C ASP A 90 6.33 1.56 -23.16
N PHE A 91 6.75 0.52 -23.86
CA PHE A 91 8.11 0.34 -24.35
C PHE A 91 8.24 0.61 -25.87
N SER A 92 7.23 1.17 -26.52
CA SER A 92 7.17 1.31 -28.00
C SER A 92 8.36 2.07 -28.59
N ASN A 93 8.89 3.06 -27.88
CA ASN A 93 10.06 3.84 -28.26
C ASN A 93 11.41 3.17 -27.91
N ASN A 94 11.37 2.08 -27.16
CA ASN A 94 12.50 1.21 -26.82
C ASN A 94 12.31 -0.13 -27.56
N ASN A 95 13.28 -1.02 -27.55
CA ASN A 95 13.12 -2.33 -28.15
C ASN A 95 12.20 -3.25 -27.30
N PRO A 96 10.87 -3.31 -27.58
CA PRO A 96 9.92 -4.05 -26.73
C PRO A 96 10.08 -5.56 -26.80
N THR A 97 10.80 -6.08 -27.78
CA THR A 97 11.04 -7.50 -27.99
C THR A 97 12.43 -7.97 -27.51
N ALA A 98 13.14 -7.13 -26.77
CA ALA A 98 14.44 -7.50 -26.21
C ALA A 98 14.28 -8.67 -25.22
N PRO A 99 15.00 -9.77 -25.35
CA PRO A 99 14.86 -10.95 -24.49
C PRO A 99 15.21 -10.63 -23.02
N GLU A 100 16.11 -9.70 -22.78
CA GLU A 100 16.46 -9.23 -21.45
C GLU A 100 15.29 -8.51 -20.76
N LEU A 101 14.50 -7.73 -21.51
CA LEU A 101 13.31 -7.05 -21.01
C LEU A 101 12.24 -8.07 -20.61
N GLU A 102 11.94 -9.03 -21.49
CA GLU A 102 10.96 -10.07 -21.20
C GLU A 102 11.36 -10.90 -19.98
N ALA A 103 12.65 -11.26 -19.88
CA ALA A 103 13.18 -11.98 -18.72
C ALA A 103 13.07 -11.14 -17.43
N PHE A 104 13.31 -9.82 -17.49
CA PHE A 104 13.20 -8.93 -16.35
C PHE A 104 11.75 -8.75 -15.90
N LEU A 105 10.79 -8.63 -16.81
CA LEU A 105 9.37 -8.53 -16.46
C LEU A 105 8.86 -9.77 -15.75
N ARG A 106 9.34 -10.97 -16.16
CA ARG A 106 8.95 -12.24 -15.54
C ARG A 106 9.63 -12.54 -14.22
N ASP A 107 10.88 -12.11 -14.08
CA ASP A 107 11.72 -12.36 -12.93
C ASP A 107 12.64 -11.13 -12.70
N ALA A 108 12.13 -10.17 -11.95
CA ALA A 108 12.78 -8.87 -11.79
C ALA A 108 13.99 -8.93 -10.84
N ASP A 109 13.92 -9.76 -9.81
CA ASP A 109 14.91 -9.84 -8.73
C ASP A 109 15.87 -11.04 -8.82
N MET A 110 15.73 -11.87 -9.84
CA MET A 110 16.43 -13.15 -9.99
C MET A 110 16.09 -14.24 -8.95
N ASP A 111 15.03 -14.02 -8.16
CA ASP A 111 14.47 -14.97 -7.20
C ASP A 111 13.11 -15.54 -7.68
N GLY A 112 12.71 -15.26 -8.92
CA GLY A 112 11.49 -15.75 -9.57
C GLY A 112 10.26 -14.86 -9.39
N ARG A 113 10.41 -13.63 -8.89
CA ARG A 113 9.29 -12.66 -8.76
C ARG A 113 9.17 -11.77 -9.99
N SER A 114 7.95 -11.67 -10.52
CA SER A 114 7.66 -10.74 -11.60
C SER A 114 7.83 -9.29 -11.14
N LEU A 115 8.00 -8.36 -12.09
CA LEU A 115 8.10 -6.94 -11.78
C LEU A 115 6.86 -6.43 -11.04
N ASP A 116 5.65 -6.90 -11.38
CA ASP A 116 4.42 -6.50 -10.67
C ASP A 116 4.42 -6.95 -9.22
N ALA A 117 4.88 -8.19 -8.95
CA ALA A 117 5.02 -8.68 -7.58
C ALA A 117 6.07 -7.89 -6.81
N PHE A 118 7.20 -7.54 -7.44
CA PHE A 118 8.23 -6.71 -6.84
C PHE A 118 7.72 -5.29 -6.52
N MET A 119 7.00 -4.65 -7.46
CA MET A 119 6.44 -3.30 -7.22
C MET A 119 5.35 -3.30 -6.15
N LYS A 120 4.62 -4.41 -6.00
CA LYS A 120 3.69 -4.60 -4.86
C LYS A 120 4.42 -4.67 -3.52
N ASP A 121 5.59 -5.32 -3.47
CA ASP A 121 6.44 -5.31 -2.27
C ASP A 121 6.99 -3.89 -2.00
N VAL A 122 7.40 -3.16 -3.04
CA VAL A 122 7.81 -1.74 -2.93
C VAL A 122 6.68 -0.90 -2.32
N ALA A 123 5.45 -1.05 -2.80
CA ALA A 123 4.28 -0.35 -2.26
C ALA A 123 4.03 -0.73 -0.78
N THR A 124 4.14 -2.03 -0.45
CA THR A 124 3.97 -2.53 0.92
C THR A 124 4.99 -1.91 1.87
N TRP A 125 6.27 -2.04 1.56
CA TRP A 125 7.34 -1.60 2.47
C TRP A 125 7.48 -0.08 2.52
N SER A 126 7.19 0.62 1.42
CA SER A 126 7.08 2.08 1.48
C SER A 126 5.91 2.53 2.36
N ALA A 127 4.77 1.84 2.35
CA ALA A 127 3.64 2.13 3.23
C ALA A 127 3.97 1.88 4.72
N VAL A 128 4.72 0.81 5.03
CA VAL A 128 5.16 0.48 6.40
C VAL A 128 6.13 1.52 6.94
N TYR A 129 7.21 1.80 6.23
CA TYR A 129 8.31 2.64 6.72
C TYR A 129 8.21 4.11 6.30
N GLY A 130 7.31 4.42 5.35
CA GLY A 130 7.21 5.71 4.70
C GLY A 130 8.01 5.82 3.40
N HIS A 131 9.04 4.99 3.23
CA HIS A 131 9.87 4.87 2.03
C HIS A 131 10.64 3.55 2.04
N CYS A 132 11.12 3.16 0.87
CA CYS A 132 12.09 2.09 0.70
C CYS A 132 13.01 2.44 -0.49
N TRP A 133 14.05 1.64 -0.69
CA TRP A 133 15.02 1.87 -1.74
C TRP A 133 15.03 0.70 -2.71
N ILE A 134 14.87 1.01 -4.00
CA ILE A 134 15.04 0.07 -5.10
C ILE A 134 16.47 0.20 -5.59
N ILE A 135 17.23 -0.88 -5.55
CA ILE A 135 18.60 -0.90 -6.06
C ILE A 135 18.61 -1.74 -7.32
N ILE A 136 19.13 -1.17 -8.40
CA ILE A 136 19.28 -1.84 -9.68
C ILE A 136 20.76 -2.23 -9.83
N THR A 137 21.02 -3.52 -9.95
CA THR A 137 22.39 -4.03 -10.08
C THR A 137 22.49 -4.92 -11.31
N LYS A 138 23.66 -4.89 -11.96
CA LYS A 138 24.02 -5.83 -13.03
C LYS A 138 25.31 -6.53 -12.62
N PRO A 139 25.33 -7.88 -12.56
CA PRO A 139 26.53 -8.62 -12.21
C PRO A 139 27.65 -8.34 -13.19
N ASN A 140 28.87 -8.13 -12.67
CA ASN A 140 30.07 -8.01 -13.49
C ASN A 140 30.74 -9.38 -13.60
N VAL A 141 30.53 -10.06 -14.72
CA VAL A 141 31.10 -11.39 -15.00
C VAL A 141 32.37 -11.35 -15.86
N GLY A 142 32.89 -10.14 -16.14
CA GLY A 142 34.08 -9.96 -16.97
C GLY A 142 33.85 -10.25 -18.46
N ALA A 143 32.59 -10.33 -18.90
CA ALA A 143 32.26 -10.49 -20.31
C ALA A 143 32.74 -9.29 -21.13
N GLN A 144 33.26 -9.56 -22.32
CA GLN A 144 33.78 -8.53 -23.22
C GLN A 144 32.74 -8.01 -24.22
N THR A 145 31.65 -8.77 -24.40
CA THR A 145 30.59 -8.45 -25.36
C THR A 145 29.19 -8.72 -24.78
N GLN A 146 28.19 -8.00 -25.28
CA GLN A 146 26.79 -8.25 -24.91
C GLN A 146 26.34 -9.67 -25.29
N ALA A 147 26.90 -10.28 -26.32
CA ALA A 147 26.58 -11.64 -26.70
C ALA A 147 27.07 -12.65 -25.65
N GLU A 148 28.22 -12.42 -25.03
CA GLU A 148 28.75 -13.24 -23.92
C GLU A 148 27.90 -13.04 -22.66
N GLU A 149 27.51 -11.81 -22.34
CA GLU A 149 26.58 -11.54 -21.23
C GLU A 149 25.26 -12.29 -21.41
N ARG A 150 24.66 -12.23 -22.59
CA ARG A 150 23.42 -12.97 -22.93
C ARG A 150 23.59 -14.48 -22.79
N ALA A 151 24.72 -15.01 -23.27
CA ALA A 151 25.01 -16.45 -23.18
C ALA A 151 25.16 -16.92 -21.72
N GLN A 152 25.57 -16.02 -20.81
CA GLN A 152 25.68 -16.27 -19.39
C GLN A 152 24.41 -15.89 -18.61
N GLY A 153 23.35 -15.39 -19.29
CA GLY A 153 22.09 -14.94 -18.65
C GLY A 153 22.25 -13.68 -17.79
N VAL A 154 23.30 -12.88 -18.03
CA VAL A 154 23.55 -11.65 -17.26
C VAL A 154 22.64 -10.53 -17.73
N ARG A 155 21.86 -10.02 -16.82
CA ARG A 155 20.97 -8.87 -17.02
C ARG A 155 20.90 -8.01 -15.75
N PRO A 156 20.45 -6.76 -15.85
CA PRO A 156 20.12 -6.00 -14.66
C PRO A 156 18.99 -6.67 -13.89
N TYR A 157 19.06 -6.59 -12.56
CA TYR A 157 18.01 -7.06 -11.64
C TYR A 157 17.80 -6.03 -10.54
N VAL A 158 16.69 -6.14 -9.83
CA VAL A 158 16.33 -5.24 -8.74
C VAL A 158 16.40 -5.93 -7.40
N SER A 159 16.76 -5.18 -6.38
CA SER A 159 16.65 -5.59 -4.98
C SER A 159 16.03 -4.48 -4.15
N LEU A 160 15.33 -4.86 -3.09
CA LEU A 160 14.65 -3.94 -2.20
C LEU A 160 15.43 -3.78 -0.90
N GLN A 161 15.67 -2.53 -0.49
CA GLN A 161 16.27 -2.21 0.80
C GLN A 161 15.30 -1.36 1.61
N THR A 162 15.14 -1.73 2.88
CA THR A 162 14.33 -0.98 3.83
C THR A 162 15.18 0.04 4.60
N PRO A 163 14.59 1.03 5.26
CA PRO A 163 15.34 1.95 6.12
C PRO A 163 16.12 1.29 7.25
N LEU A 164 15.76 0.04 7.63
CA LEU A 164 16.49 -0.73 8.64
C LEU A 164 17.84 -1.28 8.13
N THR A 165 17.99 -1.44 6.83
CA THR A 165 19.21 -1.96 6.18
C THR A 165 20.04 -0.87 5.52
N VAL A 166 19.43 0.28 5.18
CA VAL A 166 20.17 1.42 4.65
C VAL A 166 20.86 2.17 5.78
N LEU A 167 22.17 2.34 5.65
CA LEU A 167 22.99 2.99 6.66
C LEU A 167 23.12 4.50 6.42
N ASP A 168 23.53 4.91 5.21
CA ASP A 168 23.76 6.34 4.93
C ASP A 168 23.51 6.68 3.46
N TRP A 169 23.09 7.92 3.20
CA TRP A 169 22.90 8.46 1.87
C TRP A 169 23.20 9.96 1.82
N LYS A 170 23.67 10.46 0.68
CA LYS A 170 23.89 11.89 0.47
C LYS A 170 23.43 12.31 -0.91
N TYR A 171 22.66 13.39 -0.96
CA TYR A 171 22.29 14.07 -2.19
C TYR A 171 23.13 15.33 -2.36
N SER A 172 23.54 15.61 -3.59
CA SER A 172 24.18 16.85 -3.97
C SER A 172 23.40 17.52 -5.10
N ARG A 173 23.29 18.84 -5.05
CA ARG A 173 22.65 19.61 -6.11
C ARG A 173 23.69 19.97 -7.15
N GLN A 174 23.43 19.59 -8.39
CA GLN A 174 24.26 19.91 -9.54
C GLN A 174 24.10 21.38 -9.98
N PRO A 175 25.04 21.97 -10.74
CA PRO A 175 24.89 23.31 -11.31
C PRO A 175 23.64 23.46 -12.19
N SER A 176 23.14 22.37 -12.80
CA SER A 176 21.87 22.32 -13.54
C SER A 176 20.63 22.46 -12.65
N GLY A 177 20.79 22.46 -11.30
CA GLY A 177 19.70 22.44 -10.35
C GLY A 177 19.17 21.03 -10.03
N LYS A 178 19.51 20.00 -10.81
CA LYS A 178 19.13 18.60 -10.53
C LYS A 178 19.82 18.12 -9.26
N SER A 179 19.05 17.52 -8.36
CA SER A 179 19.59 16.86 -7.18
C SER A 179 19.88 15.41 -7.52
N GLU A 180 21.06 14.96 -7.20
CA GLU A 180 21.56 13.63 -7.53
C GLU A 180 22.11 12.93 -6.28
N LEU A 181 21.90 11.63 -6.18
CA LEU A 181 22.47 10.78 -5.13
C LEU A 181 23.98 10.62 -5.44
N VAL A 182 24.82 11.00 -4.47
CA VAL A 182 26.30 10.98 -4.63
C VAL A 182 27.00 10.00 -3.70
N TYR A 183 26.29 9.51 -2.70
CA TYR A 183 26.78 8.50 -1.75
C TYR A 183 25.59 7.66 -1.27
N PHE A 184 25.77 6.33 -1.23
CA PHE A 184 24.78 5.39 -0.73
C PHE A 184 25.43 4.20 -0.08
N LYS A 185 25.06 3.88 1.16
CA LYS A 185 25.62 2.81 1.96
C LYS A 185 24.52 1.97 2.58
N TYR A 186 24.59 0.65 2.44
CA TYR A 186 23.60 -0.26 2.99
C TYR A 186 24.21 -1.62 3.38
N LEU A 187 23.49 -2.33 4.25
CA LEU A 187 23.74 -3.72 4.59
C LEU A 187 23.15 -4.61 3.49
N GLU A 188 24.02 -5.28 2.74
CA GLU A 188 23.57 -6.21 1.68
C GLU A 188 23.18 -7.55 2.27
N GLU A 189 23.95 -8.04 3.24
CA GLU A 189 23.74 -9.34 3.87
C GLU A 189 24.09 -9.32 5.35
N ILE A 190 23.32 -10.10 6.13
CA ILE A 190 23.53 -10.33 7.55
C ILE A 190 23.54 -11.83 7.80
N THR A 191 24.71 -12.45 7.96
CA THR A 191 24.85 -13.88 8.17
C THR A 191 25.61 -14.16 9.47
N GLY A 192 24.90 -14.50 10.54
CA GLY A 192 25.47 -14.71 11.87
C GLY A 192 26.20 -13.48 12.38
N ASP A 193 27.51 -13.61 12.63
CA ASP A 193 28.38 -12.51 13.10
C ASP A 193 28.92 -11.65 11.94
N TYR A 194 28.68 -12.04 10.67
CA TYR A 194 29.12 -11.30 9.50
C TYR A 194 28.13 -10.27 9.05
N ARG A 195 28.64 -9.12 8.60
CA ARG A 195 27.85 -8.02 8.01
C ARG A 195 28.54 -7.61 6.72
N THR A 196 27.85 -7.77 5.60
CA THR A 196 28.33 -7.30 4.30
C THR A 196 27.73 -5.94 4.02
N VAL A 197 28.59 -4.93 3.95
CA VAL A 197 28.25 -3.54 3.67
C VAL A 197 28.63 -3.21 2.25
N LYS A 198 27.73 -2.58 1.51
CA LYS A 198 27.99 -2.07 0.17
C LYS A 198 27.94 -0.55 0.16
N VAL A 199 28.98 0.06 -0.38
CA VAL A 199 29.14 1.51 -0.46
C VAL A 199 29.24 1.90 -1.92
N TRP A 200 28.28 2.71 -2.37
CA TRP A 200 28.26 3.25 -3.72
C TRP A 200 28.67 4.71 -3.75
N THR A 201 29.57 5.02 -4.66
CA THR A 201 29.87 6.37 -5.11
C THR A 201 29.61 6.46 -6.62
N LYS A 202 29.82 7.61 -7.22
CA LYS A 202 29.74 7.74 -8.68
C LYS A 202 30.86 7.01 -9.41
N GLU A 203 32.01 6.91 -8.76
CA GLU A 203 33.23 6.36 -9.35
C GLU A 203 33.43 4.90 -9.00
N THR A 204 33.09 4.50 -7.77
CA THR A 204 33.42 3.16 -7.25
C THR A 204 32.26 2.52 -6.50
N VAL A 205 32.31 1.19 -6.44
CA VAL A 205 31.47 0.34 -5.60
C VAL A 205 32.38 -0.47 -4.70
N LYS A 206 32.23 -0.31 -3.41
CA LYS A 206 33.02 -1.01 -2.39
C LYS A 206 32.13 -1.97 -1.62
N THR A 207 32.53 -3.25 -1.57
CA THR A 207 31.87 -4.29 -0.77
C THR A 207 32.82 -4.70 0.35
N VAL A 208 32.36 -4.61 1.59
CA VAL A 208 33.15 -4.91 2.78
C VAL A 208 32.39 -5.89 3.67
N THR A 209 32.97 -7.04 3.93
CA THR A 209 32.44 -8.03 4.87
C THR A 209 33.19 -7.92 6.20
N VAL A 210 32.44 -7.64 7.26
CA VAL A 210 32.95 -7.43 8.61
C VAL A 210 32.51 -8.58 9.52
N ASP A 211 33.44 -9.17 10.25
CA ASP A 211 33.17 -10.06 11.38
C ASP A 211 33.06 -9.20 12.66
N VAL A 212 31.81 -8.94 13.08
CA VAL A 212 31.51 -8.06 14.23
C VAL A 212 32.05 -8.66 15.55
N LYS A 213 32.11 -9.99 15.67
CA LYS A 213 32.55 -10.66 16.88
C LYS A 213 34.05 -10.62 17.04
N LYS A 214 34.80 -10.73 15.95
CA LYS A 214 36.28 -10.68 15.96
C LYS A 214 36.82 -9.28 15.79
N ASP A 215 35.97 -8.32 15.45
CA ASP A 215 36.31 -6.93 15.16
C ASP A 215 37.38 -6.82 14.04
N ILE A 216 37.17 -7.53 12.93
CA ILE A 216 38.05 -7.54 11.77
C ILE A 216 37.25 -7.38 10.46
N ILE A 217 37.88 -6.78 9.46
CA ILE A 217 37.43 -6.86 8.07
C ILE A 217 37.83 -8.22 7.53
N SER A 218 36.85 -9.04 7.16
CA SER A 218 37.09 -10.39 6.62
C SER A 218 37.37 -10.34 5.13
N GLU A 219 36.66 -9.51 4.38
CA GLU A 219 36.82 -9.35 2.96
C GLU A 219 36.57 -7.89 2.57
N GLU A 220 37.32 -7.40 1.61
CA GLU A 220 37.15 -6.06 1.04
C GLU A 220 37.42 -6.14 -0.46
N PHE A 221 36.44 -5.65 -1.22
CA PHE A 221 36.47 -5.62 -2.67
C PHE A 221 36.03 -4.26 -3.17
N GLU A 222 36.79 -3.67 -4.10
CA GLU A 222 36.42 -2.39 -4.71
C GLU A 222 36.49 -2.51 -6.24
N GLU A 223 35.45 -2.03 -6.92
CA GLU A 223 35.34 -2.03 -8.36
C GLU A 223 34.92 -0.65 -8.88
N ILE A 224 35.18 -0.40 -10.16
CA ILE A 224 34.77 0.85 -10.80
C ILE A 224 33.28 0.81 -11.09
N ASN A 225 32.58 1.88 -10.73
CA ASN A 225 31.20 2.08 -11.11
C ASN A 225 31.10 2.56 -12.56
N GLY A 226 30.97 1.63 -13.49
CA GLY A 226 30.87 1.91 -14.93
C GLY A 226 29.62 2.69 -15.33
N LEU A 227 28.62 2.83 -14.46
CA LEU A 227 27.37 3.56 -14.74
C LEU A 227 27.54 5.09 -14.59
N GLY A 228 28.53 5.52 -13.76
CA GLY A 228 28.77 6.95 -13.46
C GLY A 228 27.65 7.62 -12.65
N MET A 229 26.75 6.83 -12.07
CA MET A 229 25.69 7.25 -11.15
C MET A 229 25.42 6.14 -10.12
N ILE A 230 24.77 6.48 -9.03
CA ILE A 230 24.38 5.48 -8.02
C ILE A 230 23.05 4.85 -8.46
N PRO A 231 22.99 3.54 -8.65
CA PRO A 231 21.80 2.85 -9.17
C PRO A 231 20.79 2.52 -8.06
N ALA A 232 20.38 3.54 -7.31
CA ALA A 232 19.42 3.43 -6.22
C ALA A 232 18.34 4.49 -6.35
N VAL A 233 17.09 4.08 -6.23
CA VAL A 233 15.89 4.92 -6.29
C VAL A 233 15.18 4.87 -4.94
N CYS A 234 14.88 6.03 -4.35
CA CYS A 234 14.06 6.12 -3.16
C CYS A 234 12.58 6.17 -3.57
N SER A 235 11.85 5.10 -3.30
CA SER A 235 10.40 5.04 -3.45
C SER A 235 9.73 5.56 -2.19
N TYR A 236 8.91 6.59 -2.32
CA TYR A 236 8.20 7.23 -1.20
C TYR A 236 6.74 6.78 -1.16
N ASN A 237 6.27 6.45 0.03
CA ASN A 237 4.83 6.38 0.28
C ASN A 237 4.20 7.78 0.29
N GLY A 238 4.77 8.66 1.11
CA GLY A 238 4.51 10.08 1.14
C GLY A 238 5.82 10.82 1.34
N ARG A 239 6.06 11.91 0.61
CA ARG A 239 7.30 12.66 0.74
C ARG A 239 7.33 13.48 2.01
N SER A 240 8.42 13.44 2.75
CA SER A 240 8.72 14.38 3.81
C SER A 240 9.52 15.58 3.29
N VAL A 241 9.87 16.51 4.19
CA VAL A 241 10.73 17.66 3.87
C VAL A 241 12.17 17.21 3.57
N VAL A 242 12.58 16.06 4.11
CA VAL A 242 13.94 15.52 3.96
C VAL A 242 13.96 14.49 2.85
N ARG A 243 14.89 14.63 1.89
CA ARG A 243 15.09 13.61 0.85
C ARG A 243 15.64 12.32 1.44
N GLY A 244 15.19 11.19 0.92
CA GLY A 244 15.54 9.88 1.48
C GLY A 244 14.79 9.55 2.76
N PHE A 245 13.75 10.34 3.12
CA PHE A 245 12.89 10.11 4.26
C PHE A 245 11.42 10.33 3.86
N GLY A 246 10.55 9.38 4.16
CA GLY A 246 9.14 9.41 3.81
C GLY A 246 8.24 9.31 5.03
N VAL A 247 6.92 9.39 4.80
CA VAL A 247 5.87 9.33 5.83
C VAL A 247 5.15 7.98 5.74
N SER A 248 5.15 7.22 6.84
CA SER A 248 4.47 5.94 6.97
C SER A 248 2.94 6.11 7.02
N ASP A 249 2.20 5.18 6.44
CA ASP A 249 0.75 5.12 6.58
C ASP A 249 0.29 4.61 7.94
N ILE A 250 1.13 3.83 8.62
CA ILE A 250 0.75 3.12 9.84
C ILE A 250 1.40 3.71 11.10
N ALA A 251 2.15 4.82 11.02
CA ALA A 251 2.84 5.39 12.18
C ALA A 251 1.89 5.70 13.34
N ASP A 252 0.75 6.33 13.07
CA ASP A 252 -0.27 6.63 14.07
C ASP A 252 -1.15 5.40 14.37
N ILE A 253 -1.40 4.57 13.36
CA ILE A 253 -2.24 3.35 13.47
C ILE A 253 -1.58 2.31 14.38
N ALA A 254 -0.26 2.14 14.32
CA ALA A 254 0.48 1.19 15.15
C ALA A 254 0.33 1.50 16.65
N ASN A 255 0.29 2.78 17.02
CA ASN A 255 0.04 3.18 18.40
C ASN A 255 -1.40 2.88 18.85
N LEU A 256 -2.39 3.06 17.98
CA LEU A 256 -3.77 2.67 18.25
C LEU A 256 -3.92 1.15 18.35
N GLN A 257 -3.26 0.39 17.47
CA GLN A 257 -3.18 -1.07 17.55
C GLN A 257 -2.58 -1.54 18.88
N LYS A 258 -1.50 -0.91 19.33
CA LYS A 258 -0.90 -1.18 20.65
C LYS A 258 -1.88 -0.89 21.80
N PHE A 259 -2.63 0.21 21.71
CA PHE A 259 -3.67 0.54 22.67
C PHE A 259 -4.78 -0.53 22.68
N ILE A 260 -5.30 -0.95 21.52
CA ILE A 260 -6.30 -2.00 21.39
C ILE A 260 -5.79 -3.32 22.01
N TYR A 261 -4.55 -3.72 21.70
CA TYR A 261 -3.94 -4.94 22.21
C TYR A 261 -3.87 -4.95 23.74
N ASN A 262 -3.45 -3.85 24.36
CA ASN A 262 -3.40 -3.71 25.81
C ASN A 262 -4.81 -3.72 26.43
N SER A 263 -5.75 -2.98 25.86
CA SER A 263 -7.13 -2.90 26.32
C SER A 263 -7.84 -4.26 26.21
N THR A 264 -7.59 -5.01 25.16
CA THR A 264 -8.10 -6.38 24.99
C THR A 264 -7.56 -7.32 26.07
N SER A 265 -6.27 -7.20 26.42
CA SER A 265 -5.68 -7.95 27.53
C SER A 265 -6.35 -7.63 28.87
N GLU A 266 -6.66 -6.36 29.14
CA GLU A 266 -7.37 -5.94 30.36
C GLU A 266 -8.80 -6.47 30.39
N ALA A 267 -9.52 -6.40 29.27
CA ALA A 267 -10.86 -6.97 29.14
C ALA A 267 -10.86 -8.48 29.42
N GLU A 268 -9.92 -9.22 28.82
CA GLU A 268 -9.78 -10.67 29.05
C GLU A 268 -9.52 -11.00 30.52
N GLN A 269 -8.63 -10.27 31.21
CA GLN A 269 -8.35 -10.48 32.61
C GLN A 269 -9.62 -10.20 33.47
N SER A 270 -10.31 -9.10 33.17
CA SER A 270 -11.56 -8.76 33.87
C SER A 270 -12.66 -9.83 33.66
N ILE A 271 -12.77 -10.36 32.44
CA ILE A 271 -13.72 -11.47 32.14
C ILE A 271 -13.35 -12.72 32.93
N ARG A 272 -12.09 -13.12 33.00
CA ARG A 272 -11.61 -14.27 33.76
C ARG A 272 -11.89 -14.11 35.23
N MET A 273 -11.66 -12.93 35.81
CA MET A 273 -11.99 -12.66 37.23
C MET A 273 -13.49 -12.74 37.49
N ASN A 274 -14.33 -12.26 36.57
CA ASN A 274 -15.79 -12.37 36.69
C ASN A 274 -16.30 -13.82 36.53
N THR A 275 -15.67 -14.58 35.63
CA THR A 275 -16.06 -15.99 35.38
C THR A 275 -15.65 -16.92 36.51
N HIS A 276 -14.60 -16.58 37.25
CA HIS A 276 -14.10 -17.32 38.41
C HIS A 276 -14.07 -16.43 39.65
N PRO A 277 -15.24 -16.02 40.19
CA PRO A 277 -15.32 -15.11 41.31
C PRO A 277 -14.68 -15.73 42.56
N SER A 278 -13.92 -14.93 43.29
CA SER A 278 -13.31 -15.33 44.53
C SER A 278 -14.34 -15.37 45.65
N LEU A 279 -14.40 -16.48 46.37
CA LEU A 279 -15.24 -16.59 47.59
C LEU A 279 -14.49 -15.95 48.76
N VAL A 280 -15.08 -14.92 49.34
CA VAL A 280 -14.60 -14.32 50.59
C VAL A 280 -15.31 -15.01 51.74
N ALA A 281 -14.54 -15.61 52.64
CA ALA A 281 -15.08 -16.36 53.80
C ALA A 281 -14.15 -16.17 54.99
N THR A 282 -14.69 -16.38 56.21
CA THR A 282 -13.89 -16.38 57.43
C THR A 282 -13.09 -17.69 57.53
N PRO A 283 -11.97 -17.75 58.29
CA PRO A 283 -11.16 -18.94 58.45
C PRO A 283 -11.93 -20.13 59.02
N GLU A 284 -13.03 -19.89 59.72
CA GLU A 284 -13.88 -20.91 60.34
C GLU A 284 -14.93 -21.47 59.37
N THR A 285 -15.15 -20.84 58.23
CA THR A 285 -16.09 -21.29 57.21
C THR A 285 -15.50 -22.45 56.43
N ARG A 286 -16.16 -23.58 56.41
CA ARG A 286 -15.74 -24.75 55.62
C ARG A 286 -16.48 -24.75 54.28
N VAL A 287 -15.73 -24.66 53.22
CA VAL A 287 -16.25 -24.63 51.86
C VAL A 287 -16.00 -25.97 51.19
N GLY A 288 -17.05 -26.60 50.69
CA GLY A 288 -16.96 -27.76 49.81
C GLY A 288 -16.61 -27.32 48.40
N THR A 289 -15.94 -28.16 47.61
CA THR A 289 -15.61 -27.94 46.22
C THR A 289 -16.54 -28.70 45.28
N GLY A 290 -17.08 -28.09 44.27
CA GLY A 290 -17.92 -28.71 43.23
C GLY A 290 -19.34 -28.14 43.14
N SER A 291 -20.06 -28.54 42.10
CA SER A 291 -21.46 -28.11 41.87
C SER A 291 -22.36 -28.70 42.96
N GLY A 292 -23.10 -27.85 43.66
CA GLY A 292 -23.97 -28.25 44.79
C GLY A 292 -23.24 -28.47 46.12
N ALA A 293 -21.98 -28.04 46.25
CA ALA A 293 -21.21 -28.11 47.49
C ALA A 293 -21.87 -27.28 48.61
N LEU A 294 -21.91 -27.86 49.83
CA LEU A 294 -22.44 -27.17 51.01
C LEU A 294 -21.37 -26.28 51.63
N ILE A 295 -21.75 -25.07 52.00
CA ILE A 295 -20.94 -24.12 52.74
C ILE A 295 -21.41 -24.21 54.22
N HIS A 296 -20.54 -24.68 55.11
CA HIS A 296 -20.80 -24.74 56.55
C HIS A 296 -20.29 -23.45 57.19
N MET A 297 -21.15 -22.75 57.92
CA MET A 297 -20.83 -21.52 58.65
C MET A 297 -21.02 -21.76 60.16
N PRO A 298 -20.25 -21.03 61.01
CA PRO A 298 -20.53 -21.02 62.46
C PRO A 298 -21.94 -20.47 62.75
N GLU A 299 -22.62 -21.09 63.81
CA GLU A 299 -24.01 -20.72 64.15
C GLU A 299 -24.17 -19.26 64.57
N ASN A 300 -23.12 -18.64 65.14
CA ASN A 300 -23.15 -17.30 65.71
C ASN A 300 -22.33 -16.28 64.81
N LEU A 301 -22.27 -16.51 63.50
CA LEU A 301 -21.54 -15.61 62.62
C LEU A 301 -22.28 -14.26 62.46
N ASP A 302 -21.58 -13.14 62.66
CA ASP A 302 -22.11 -11.81 62.42
C ASP A 302 -22.65 -11.71 60.98
N PRO A 303 -23.83 -11.15 60.74
CA PRO A 303 -24.40 -10.99 59.41
C PRO A 303 -23.47 -10.32 58.41
N GLY A 304 -22.56 -9.45 58.88
CA GLY A 304 -21.54 -8.79 58.05
C GLY A 304 -20.37 -9.68 57.65
N LEU A 305 -20.22 -10.86 58.28
CA LEU A 305 -19.13 -11.83 57.99
C LEU A 305 -19.59 -13.04 57.18
N LYS A 306 -20.81 -13.02 56.65
CA LYS A 306 -21.31 -14.13 55.80
C LYS A 306 -20.44 -14.24 54.55
N PRO A 307 -20.15 -15.47 54.07
CA PRO A 307 -19.45 -15.68 52.83
C PRO A 307 -20.17 -15.01 51.67
N TYR A 308 -19.42 -14.32 50.84
CA TYR A 308 -19.93 -13.70 49.62
C TYR A 308 -18.97 -13.91 48.48
N LEU A 309 -19.50 -13.90 47.26
CA LEU A 309 -18.68 -13.89 46.04
C LEU A 309 -18.23 -12.47 45.80
N LEU A 310 -16.92 -12.30 45.60
CA LEU A 310 -16.39 -11.03 45.15
C LEU A 310 -16.62 -10.93 43.64
N GLU A 311 -17.68 -10.24 43.27
CA GLU A 311 -18.05 -10.00 41.90
C GLU A 311 -17.58 -8.62 41.46
N PHE A 312 -16.96 -8.57 40.29
CA PHE A 312 -16.59 -7.29 39.67
C PHE A 312 -17.75 -6.76 38.85
N ASN A 313 -17.93 -5.45 38.82
CA ASN A 313 -19.00 -4.83 38.04
C ASN A 313 -18.69 -4.95 36.53
N GLY A 314 -19.55 -5.61 35.76
CA GLY A 314 -19.43 -5.80 34.31
C GLY A 314 -19.42 -4.49 33.49
N ALA A 315 -19.84 -3.35 34.08
CA ALA A 315 -19.82 -2.05 33.46
C ALA A 315 -18.40 -1.58 33.04
N SER A 316 -17.37 -2.02 33.77
CA SER A 316 -15.96 -1.72 33.40
C SER A 316 -15.55 -2.43 32.12
N ILE A 317 -15.97 -3.65 31.90
CA ILE A 317 -15.69 -4.44 30.68
C ILE A 317 -16.36 -3.79 29.47
N GLU A 318 -17.62 -3.35 29.62
CA GLU A 318 -18.33 -2.65 28.56
C GLU A 318 -17.66 -1.31 28.20
N ALA A 319 -17.13 -0.58 29.18
CA ALA A 319 -16.38 0.66 28.95
C ALA A 319 -15.08 0.40 28.17
N ILE A 320 -14.36 -0.71 28.47
CA ILE A 320 -13.15 -1.08 27.73
C ILE A 320 -13.52 -1.40 26.27
N TYR A 321 -14.55 -2.19 26.00
CA TYR A 321 -14.97 -2.48 24.62
C TYR A 321 -15.43 -1.25 23.86
N LYS A 322 -16.12 -0.30 24.49
CA LYS A 322 -16.46 1.00 23.88
C LYS A 322 -15.20 1.79 23.50
N SER A 323 -14.17 1.76 24.34
CA SER A 323 -12.88 2.41 24.05
C SER A 323 -12.13 1.73 22.90
N ILE A 324 -12.14 0.38 22.86
CA ILE A 324 -11.58 -0.39 21.72
C ILE A 324 -12.31 -0.03 20.43
N ASN A 325 -13.64 -0.04 20.42
CA ASN A 325 -14.42 0.30 19.23
C ASN A 325 -14.14 1.73 18.75
N HIS A 326 -14.00 2.69 19.68
CA HIS A 326 -13.61 4.06 19.32
C HIS A 326 -12.20 4.14 18.71
N ALA A 327 -11.24 3.33 19.20
CA ALA A 327 -9.91 3.25 18.63
C ALA A 327 -9.94 2.64 17.21
N ILE A 328 -10.74 1.60 16.96
CA ILE A 328 -10.94 1.02 15.63
C ILE A 328 -11.55 2.05 14.66
N GLU A 329 -12.57 2.79 15.11
CA GLU A 329 -13.15 3.89 14.34
C GLU A 329 -12.14 4.98 13.99
N SER A 330 -11.25 5.29 14.93
CA SER A 330 -10.18 6.26 14.70
C SER A 330 -9.16 5.75 13.68
N ILE A 331 -8.81 4.46 13.70
CA ILE A 331 -7.95 3.82 12.69
C ILE A 331 -8.59 3.96 11.31
N ASP A 332 -9.86 3.59 11.17
CA ASP A 332 -10.57 3.65 9.90
C ASP A 332 -10.66 5.07 9.34
N LYS A 333 -10.84 6.06 10.22
CA LYS A 333 -10.86 7.47 9.85
C LYS A 333 -9.49 7.99 9.39
N ILE A 334 -8.40 7.63 10.11
CA ILE A 334 -7.03 8.03 9.75
C ILE A 334 -6.61 7.37 8.43
N ALA A 335 -6.97 6.10 8.26
CA ALA A 335 -6.67 5.32 7.06
C ALA A 335 -7.54 5.69 5.85
N ASN A 336 -8.69 6.38 6.03
CA ASN A 336 -9.73 6.56 5.03
C ASN A 336 -10.31 5.22 4.51
N THR A 337 -10.38 4.20 5.37
CA THR A 337 -10.82 2.85 5.02
C THR A 337 -12.18 2.49 5.61
N GLY A 338 -12.89 3.44 6.21
CA GLY A 338 -14.16 3.21 6.89
C GLY A 338 -15.22 2.62 5.99
N ALA A 339 -15.31 3.07 4.73
CA ALA A 339 -16.27 2.53 3.76
C ALA A 339 -16.02 1.05 3.38
N VAL A 340 -14.77 0.58 3.48
CA VAL A 340 -14.36 -0.79 3.07
C VAL A 340 -14.31 -1.74 4.25
N ARG A 341 -13.86 -1.26 5.43
CA ARG A 341 -13.64 -2.06 6.64
C ARG A 341 -14.78 -2.02 7.64
N ALA A 342 -15.78 -1.15 7.40
CA ALA A 342 -16.94 -1.06 8.30
C ALA A 342 -17.68 -2.40 8.36
N THR A 343 -17.83 -2.94 9.57
CA THR A 343 -18.73 -4.05 9.86
C THR A 343 -20.18 -3.61 9.80
N GLU A 344 -21.12 -4.54 9.56
CA GLU A 344 -22.56 -4.34 9.32
C GLU A 344 -23.31 -3.44 10.32
N SER A 345 -22.71 -3.04 11.42
CA SER A 345 -23.35 -2.18 12.45
C SER A 345 -23.40 -0.68 12.10
N ARG A 346 -22.67 -0.23 11.07
CA ARG A 346 -22.70 1.16 10.62
C ARG A 346 -23.63 1.31 9.42
N THR A 347 -24.85 1.75 9.66
CA THR A 347 -25.74 2.28 8.60
C THR A 347 -25.25 3.67 8.18
N MET A 348 -24.24 3.72 7.33
CA MET A 348 -23.84 4.96 6.65
C MET A 348 -24.84 5.28 5.55
N SER A 349 -25.18 6.56 5.37
CA SER A 349 -25.93 6.98 4.18
C SER A 349 -25.08 6.78 2.92
N GLY A 350 -25.71 6.47 1.78
CA GLY A 350 -24.99 6.30 0.52
C GLY A 350 -24.04 7.46 0.18
N VAL A 351 -24.48 8.71 0.45
CA VAL A 351 -23.66 9.93 0.25
C VAL A 351 -22.41 9.96 1.16
N ALA A 352 -22.55 9.51 2.41
CA ALA A 352 -21.41 9.48 3.34
C ALA A 352 -20.40 8.41 2.92
N MET A 353 -20.86 7.25 2.47
CA MET A 353 -20.02 6.18 1.95
C MET A 353 -19.28 6.64 0.68
N GLU A 354 -19.96 7.30 -0.24
CA GLU A 354 -19.35 7.86 -1.44
C GLU A 354 -18.27 8.89 -1.12
N THR A 355 -18.50 9.76 -0.14
CA THR A 355 -17.49 10.74 0.31
C THR A 355 -16.24 10.05 0.88
N GLU A 356 -16.39 9.00 1.68
CA GLU A 356 -15.26 8.23 2.20
C GLU A 356 -14.50 7.50 1.08
N PHE A 357 -15.20 6.97 0.08
CA PHE A 357 -14.54 6.39 -1.09
C PHE A 357 -13.75 7.44 -1.89
N GLN A 358 -14.26 8.65 -2.04
CA GLN A 358 -13.53 9.73 -2.71
C GLN A 358 -12.23 10.09 -1.97
N LEU A 359 -12.24 10.11 -0.62
CA LEU A 359 -11.03 10.34 0.17
C LEU A 359 -10.01 9.20 0.01
N LEU A 360 -10.48 7.95 0.04
CA LEU A 360 -9.64 6.79 -0.21
C LEU A 360 -9.05 6.84 -1.63
N ASN A 361 -9.86 7.12 -2.63
CA ASN A 361 -9.43 7.24 -4.02
C ASN A 361 -8.34 8.32 -4.19
N ALA A 362 -8.51 9.49 -3.60
CA ALA A 362 -7.51 10.55 -3.63
C ALA A 362 -6.18 10.13 -2.97
N LYS A 363 -6.24 9.38 -1.86
CA LYS A 363 -5.05 8.83 -1.19
C LYS A 363 -4.35 7.80 -2.07
N LEU A 364 -5.10 6.91 -2.72
CA LEU A 364 -4.57 5.88 -3.61
C LEU A 364 -3.96 6.47 -4.88
N SER A 365 -4.57 7.51 -5.47
CA SER A 365 -4.02 8.22 -6.62
C SER A 365 -2.64 8.82 -6.30
N ASN A 366 -2.50 9.50 -5.15
CA ASN A 366 -1.19 10.02 -4.74
C ASN A 366 -0.13 8.92 -4.54
N LYS A 367 -0.54 7.72 -4.12
CA LYS A 367 0.37 6.56 -4.00
C LYS A 367 0.76 6.01 -5.37
N ALA A 368 -0.19 5.92 -6.29
CA ALA A 368 0.04 5.53 -7.67
C ALA A 368 1.07 6.45 -8.33
N ASP A 369 0.90 7.78 -8.23
CA ASP A 369 1.83 8.78 -8.76
C ASP A 369 3.26 8.62 -8.19
N ASN A 370 3.39 8.29 -6.89
CA ASN A 370 4.70 8.07 -6.28
C ASN A 370 5.36 6.75 -6.74
N LEU A 371 4.57 5.68 -6.95
CA LEU A 371 5.06 4.41 -7.49
C LEU A 371 5.48 4.56 -8.95
N GLU A 372 4.68 5.24 -9.76
CA GLU A 372 4.97 5.56 -11.16
C GLU A 372 6.31 6.27 -11.28
N LEU A 373 6.49 7.36 -10.50
CA LEU A 373 7.75 8.11 -10.50
C LEU A 373 8.95 7.24 -10.06
N ALA A 374 8.77 6.33 -9.09
CA ALA A 374 9.83 5.44 -8.64
C ALA A 374 10.17 4.39 -9.71
N GLU A 375 9.15 3.83 -10.36
CA GLU A 375 9.33 2.85 -11.43
C GLU A 375 9.96 3.47 -12.68
N GLU A 376 9.57 4.67 -13.07
CA GLU A 376 10.21 5.39 -14.18
C GLU A 376 11.71 5.63 -13.92
N GLN A 377 12.08 6.07 -12.71
CA GLN A 377 13.48 6.23 -12.34
C GLN A 377 14.24 4.89 -12.34
N MET A 378 13.58 3.80 -11.96
CA MET A 378 14.13 2.45 -12.06
C MET A 378 14.42 2.09 -13.54
N TRP A 379 13.47 2.37 -14.45
CA TRP A 379 13.64 2.13 -15.88
C TRP A 379 14.75 2.98 -16.49
N GLU A 380 14.91 4.25 -16.09
CA GLU A 380 16.04 5.08 -16.50
C GLU A 380 17.39 4.40 -16.20
N ILE A 381 17.53 3.81 -15.01
CA ILE A 381 18.76 3.11 -14.59
C ILE A 381 18.91 1.78 -15.32
N TRP A 382 17.83 1.01 -15.44
CA TRP A 382 17.83 -0.28 -16.13
C TRP A 382 18.29 -0.16 -17.58
N TYR A 383 17.69 0.78 -18.34
CA TYR A 383 18.07 1.04 -19.73
C TYR A 383 19.48 1.59 -19.86
N ARG A 384 19.95 2.36 -18.88
CA ARG A 384 21.34 2.82 -18.85
C ARG A 384 22.33 1.67 -18.70
N TYR A 385 22.03 0.64 -17.92
CA TYR A 385 22.83 -0.61 -17.90
C TYR A 385 22.83 -1.36 -19.23
N MET A 386 21.78 -1.19 -20.03
CA MET A 386 21.70 -1.75 -21.40
C MET A 386 22.35 -0.85 -22.45
N GLY A 387 22.97 0.29 -22.06
CA GLY A 387 23.57 1.25 -22.97
C GLY A 387 22.56 2.06 -23.79
N GLN A 388 21.32 2.15 -23.34
CA GLN A 388 20.20 2.83 -23.98
C GLN A 388 19.62 3.91 -23.06
N GLN A 389 18.81 4.80 -23.63
CA GLN A 389 18.04 5.80 -22.89
C GLN A 389 16.60 5.30 -22.76
N TRP A 390 15.99 5.49 -21.58
CA TRP A 390 14.57 5.30 -21.38
C TRP A 390 13.77 6.36 -22.14
N MET A 391 12.84 5.95 -22.96
CA MET A 391 11.96 6.80 -23.77
C MET A 391 10.50 6.34 -23.73
N GLY A 392 10.17 5.41 -22.85
CA GLY A 392 8.83 4.93 -22.57
C GLY A 392 8.16 5.76 -21.48
N TYR A 393 7.02 5.26 -21.02
CA TYR A 393 6.34 5.79 -19.83
C TYR A 393 5.68 4.62 -19.06
N VAL A 394 5.41 4.87 -17.79
CA VAL A 394 4.65 4.00 -16.91
C VAL A 394 3.43 4.78 -16.47
N ASP A 395 2.26 4.14 -16.44
CA ASP A 395 1.00 4.74 -16.00
C ASP A 395 0.29 3.77 -15.05
N TYR A 396 0.18 4.17 -13.79
CA TYR A 396 -0.57 3.44 -12.77
C TYR A 396 -2.03 3.90 -12.78
N PRO A 397 -3.00 3.03 -12.43
CA PRO A 397 -4.39 3.43 -12.38
C PRO A 397 -4.59 4.71 -11.54
N GLY A 398 -5.17 5.75 -12.14
CA GLY A 398 -5.44 7.03 -11.46
C GLY A 398 -6.79 7.09 -10.75
N SER A 399 -7.68 6.09 -10.96
CA SER A 399 -9.01 6.01 -10.37
C SER A 399 -9.29 4.62 -9.83
N PHE A 400 -9.69 4.55 -8.56
CA PHE A 400 -9.90 3.31 -7.81
C PHE A 400 -11.36 3.15 -7.37
N ASN A 401 -12.30 3.82 -8.05
CA ASN A 401 -13.71 3.75 -7.73
C ASN A 401 -14.20 2.30 -7.84
N ILE A 402 -14.97 1.85 -6.85
CA ILE A 402 -15.76 0.63 -6.97
C ILE A 402 -16.89 0.97 -7.92
N ARG A 403 -16.73 0.62 -9.19
CA ARG A 403 -17.75 0.86 -10.19
C ARG A 403 -18.94 -0.06 -9.92
N ASP A 404 -20.07 0.52 -9.58
CA ASP A 404 -21.36 -0.17 -9.73
C ASP A 404 -21.72 -0.15 -11.23
N THR A 405 -21.22 -1.16 -11.94
CA THR A 405 -21.41 -1.33 -13.40
C THR A 405 -22.87 -1.19 -13.78
N ALA A 406 -23.79 -1.68 -12.96
CA ALA A 406 -25.22 -1.59 -13.22
C ALA A 406 -25.73 -0.14 -13.09
N SER A 407 -25.26 0.61 -12.11
CA SER A 407 -25.63 2.02 -11.92
C SER A 407 -25.06 2.91 -13.03
N GLU A 408 -23.81 2.72 -13.40
CA GLU A 408 -23.16 3.50 -14.47
C GLU A 408 -23.77 3.19 -15.84
N ILE A 409 -24.05 1.93 -16.16
CA ILE A 409 -24.79 1.56 -17.38
C ILE A 409 -26.16 2.23 -17.41
N ASN A 410 -26.87 2.28 -16.28
CA ASN A 410 -28.15 3.01 -16.22
C ASN A 410 -27.97 4.51 -16.40
N GLN A 411 -26.92 5.12 -15.87
CA GLN A 411 -26.59 6.54 -16.08
C GLN A 411 -26.25 6.80 -17.56
N LEU A 412 -25.41 5.97 -18.17
CA LEU A 412 -25.06 6.07 -19.60
C LEU A 412 -26.31 5.87 -20.49
N ARG A 413 -27.19 4.93 -20.13
CA ARG A 413 -28.45 4.75 -20.81
C ARG A 413 -29.32 5.99 -20.71
N THR A 414 -29.48 6.57 -19.52
CA THR A 414 -30.23 7.80 -19.31
C THR A 414 -29.60 8.98 -20.07
N ALA A 415 -28.28 9.08 -20.06
CA ALA A 415 -27.54 10.09 -20.84
C ALA A 415 -27.76 9.89 -22.33
N LYS A 416 -27.77 8.65 -22.84
CA LYS A 416 -28.07 8.35 -24.25
C LYS A 416 -29.51 8.73 -24.64
N GLU A 417 -30.50 8.49 -23.77
CA GLU A 417 -31.89 8.86 -24.00
C GLU A 417 -32.12 10.39 -24.08
N THR A 418 -31.24 11.16 -23.40
CA THR A 418 -31.29 12.63 -23.37
C THR A 418 -30.32 13.31 -24.34
N ALA A 419 -29.38 12.57 -24.91
CA ALA A 419 -28.39 13.10 -25.86
C ALA A 419 -29.03 13.33 -27.23
N HIS A 420 -28.80 14.52 -27.82
CA HIS A 420 -29.28 14.90 -29.15
C HIS A 420 -28.14 14.95 -30.20
N SER A 421 -26.89 14.83 -29.77
CA SER A 421 -25.72 14.84 -30.65
C SER A 421 -25.29 13.42 -31.00
N GLU A 422 -25.15 13.15 -32.30
CA GLU A 422 -24.66 11.87 -32.81
C GLU A 422 -23.31 11.51 -32.26
N ILE A 423 -22.40 12.47 -32.14
CA ILE A 423 -21.07 12.29 -31.58
C ILE A 423 -21.14 11.82 -30.14
N VAL A 424 -22.00 12.42 -29.31
CA VAL A 424 -22.18 12.06 -27.91
C VAL A 424 -22.78 10.64 -27.78
N ILE A 425 -23.74 10.28 -28.61
CA ILE A 425 -24.37 8.96 -28.60
C ILE A 425 -23.33 7.87 -28.97
N LYS A 426 -22.52 8.10 -30.00
CA LYS A 426 -21.43 7.17 -30.40
C LYS A 426 -20.38 7.03 -29.32
N GLU A 427 -20.04 8.12 -28.64
CA GLU A 427 -19.06 8.08 -27.54
C GLU A 427 -19.60 7.29 -26.33
N ILE A 428 -20.90 7.45 -25.99
CA ILE A 428 -21.55 6.65 -24.96
C ILE A 428 -21.56 5.16 -25.34
N ASP A 429 -21.84 4.84 -26.60
CA ASP A 429 -21.83 3.45 -27.08
C ASP A 429 -20.43 2.82 -27.02
N LYS A 430 -19.37 3.59 -27.31
CA LYS A 430 -17.97 3.16 -27.14
C LYS A 430 -17.64 2.93 -25.67
N GLN A 431 -18.06 3.82 -24.77
CA GLN A 431 -17.88 3.64 -23.32
C GLN A 431 -18.60 2.39 -22.80
N ILE A 432 -19.79 2.08 -23.29
CA ILE A 432 -20.51 0.85 -22.93
C ILE A 432 -19.74 -0.40 -23.42
N LEU A 433 -19.10 -0.34 -24.60
CA LEU A 433 -18.28 -1.42 -25.14
C LEU A 433 -17.04 -1.69 -24.28
N ASP A 434 -16.38 -0.65 -23.75
CA ASP A 434 -15.23 -0.79 -22.86
C ASP A 434 -15.55 -1.57 -21.57
N TRP A 435 -16.84 -1.77 -21.28
CA TRP A 435 -17.31 -2.50 -20.10
C TRP A 435 -17.65 -3.96 -20.39
N LEU A 436 -17.67 -4.34 -21.68
CA LEU A 436 -17.79 -5.72 -22.08
C LEU A 436 -16.37 -6.30 -22.12
N GLU A 437 -16.14 -7.37 -21.39
CA GLU A 437 -14.87 -8.10 -21.39
C GLU A 437 -14.64 -8.74 -22.78
N LEU A 438 -14.25 -7.93 -23.77
CA LEU A 438 -13.97 -8.33 -25.14
C LEU A 438 -12.47 -8.39 -25.34
N ASP A 439 -12.02 -9.23 -26.28
CA ASP A 439 -10.64 -9.20 -26.77
C ASP A 439 -10.31 -7.85 -27.41
N ASP A 440 -9.07 -7.36 -27.24
CA ASP A 440 -8.61 -6.07 -27.79
C ASP A 440 -8.91 -5.92 -29.29
N ALA A 441 -8.74 -6.97 -30.07
CA ALA A 441 -9.04 -6.98 -31.50
C ALA A 441 -10.54 -6.88 -31.81
N GLU A 442 -11.40 -7.54 -31.04
CA GLU A 442 -12.85 -7.43 -31.15
C GLU A 442 -13.37 -6.07 -30.69
N LEU A 443 -12.75 -5.51 -29.63
CA LEU A 443 -13.08 -4.20 -29.08
C LEU A 443 -12.82 -3.09 -30.10
N GLU A 444 -11.62 -3.07 -30.68
CA GLU A 444 -11.24 -2.09 -31.72
C GLU A 444 -12.12 -2.21 -32.98
N GLN A 445 -12.44 -3.43 -33.40
CA GLN A 445 -13.32 -3.64 -34.54
C GLN A 445 -14.75 -3.11 -34.25
N LYS A 446 -15.30 -3.40 -33.08
CA LYS A 446 -16.65 -2.90 -32.69
C LYS A 446 -16.67 -1.40 -32.49
N LYS A 447 -15.58 -0.79 -31.96
CA LYS A 447 -15.46 0.69 -31.90
C LYS A 447 -15.47 1.33 -33.29
N SER A 448 -14.74 0.72 -34.23
CA SER A 448 -14.74 1.15 -35.63
C SER A 448 -16.13 1.00 -36.29
N ASP A 449 -16.84 -0.09 -35.98
CA ASP A 449 -18.20 -0.31 -36.51
C ASP A 449 -19.18 0.73 -35.96
N ILE A 450 -19.06 1.13 -34.69
CA ILE A 450 -19.87 2.25 -34.09
C ILE A 450 -19.53 3.57 -34.80
N GLU A 451 -18.26 3.86 -35.02
CA GLU A 451 -17.83 5.10 -35.72
C GLU A 451 -18.49 5.23 -37.08
N ASN A 452 -18.53 4.10 -37.82
CA ASN A 452 -19.06 4.02 -39.19
C ASN A 452 -20.57 3.78 -39.24
N SER A 453 -21.24 3.56 -38.11
CA SER A 453 -22.70 3.33 -38.07
C SER A 453 -23.48 4.61 -38.15
N PHE A 454 -24.63 4.54 -38.84
CA PHE A 454 -25.64 5.62 -38.81
C PHE A 454 -26.34 5.65 -37.45
N THR A 455 -26.36 6.80 -36.81
CA THR A 455 -27.06 6.99 -35.54
C THR A 455 -28.43 7.64 -35.80
N PRO A 456 -29.56 7.02 -35.44
CA PRO A 456 -30.88 7.62 -35.57
C PRO A 456 -30.96 8.94 -34.82
N HIS A 457 -31.40 10.00 -35.51
CA HIS A 457 -31.52 11.34 -34.93
C HIS A 457 -32.74 12.09 -35.45
N MET A 458 -33.13 13.15 -34.71
CA MET A 458 -34.25 13.97 -35.06
C MET A 458 -33.90 14.97 -36.15
N MET A 459 -34.72 15.08 -37.18
CA MET A 459 -34.65 16.10 -38.22
C MET A 459 -35.87 17.02 -38.15
N TYR A 460 -35.65 18.30 -38.39
CA TYR A 460 -36.65 19.36 -38.28
C TYR A 460 -37.05 19.86 -39.67
N GLY A 461 -38.30 19.74 -39.99
CA GLY A 461 -38.85 20.18 -41.27
C GLY A 461 -39.06 21.70 -41.35
N PRO A 462 -39.13 22.24 -42.55
CA PRO A 462 -39.30 23.68 -42.79
C PRO A 462 -40.62 24.26 -42.20
N ASN A 463 -41.60 23.40 -41.90
CA ASN A 463 -42.90 23.81 -41.31
C ASN A 463 -42.96 23.53 -39.78
N GLY A 464 -41.84 23.20 -39.13
CA GLY A 464 -41.78 22.85 -37.70
C GLY A 464 -42.14 21.41 -37.38
N GLU A 465 -42.25 20.58 -38.39
CA GLU A 465 -42.45 19.12 -38.21
C GLU A 465 -41.14 18.49 -37.72
N THR A 466 -41.23 17.48 -36.82
CA THR A 466 -40.11 16.72 -36.36
C THR A 466 -40.26 15.27 -36.78
N VAL A 467 -39.25 14.72 -37.44
CA VAL A 467 -39.22 13.33 -37.88
C VAL A 467 -37.90 12.70 -37.46
N MET A 468 -37.93 11.47 -36.93
CA MET A 468 -36.72 10.72 -36.60
C MET A 468 -36.26 9.96 -37.84
N ALA A 469 -35.08 10.26 -38.31
CA ALA A 469 -34.39 9.48 -39.33
C ALA A 469 -33.79 8.23 -38.66
N MET A 470 -34.27 7.04 -39.02
CA MET A 470 -33.86 5.77 -38.45
C MET A 470 -32.75 5.13 -39.26
N THR A 471 -32.57 5.52 -40.52
CA THR A 471 -31.54 5.00 -41.44
C THR A 471 -30.91 6.14 -42.24
N GLU A 472 -29.69 5.90 -42.74
CA GLU A 472 -28.98 6.85 -43.59
C GLU A 472 -29.77 7.24 -44.82
N GLN A 473 -30.52 6.28 -45.40
CA GLN A 473 -31.37 6.53 -46.57
C GLN A 473 -32.52 7.45 -46.21
N GLU A 474 -33.18 7.25 -45.07
CA GLU A 474 -34.24 8.14 -44.60
C GLU A 474 -33.72 9.54 -44.29
N HIS A 475 -32.51 9.64 -43.73
CA HIS A 475 -31.87 10.92 -43.49
C HIS A 475 -31.64 11.69 -44.80
N LEU A 476 -31.09 11.03 -45.81
CA LEU A 476 -30.88 11.62 -47.13
C LEU A 476 -32.20 12.05 -47.81
N ASP A 477 -33.21 11.24 -47.67
CA ASP A 477 -34.58 11.54 -48.23
C ASP A 477 -35.21 12.73 -47.49
N LEU A 478 -35.06 12.83 -46.18
CA LEU A 478 -35.55 13.95 -45.38
C LEU A 478 -34.75 15.24 -45.68
N ALA A 479 -33.42 15.13 -45.78
CA ALA A 479 -32.56 16.25 -46.17
C ALA A 479 -32.91 16.77 -47.56
N ALA A 480 -33.22 15.89 -48.53
CA ALA A 480 -33.71 16.27 -49.86
C ALA A 480 -35.08 16.98 -49.84
N ARG A 481 -35.89 16.74 -48.80
CA ARG A 481 -37.17 17.41 -48.55
C ARG A 481 -37.04 18.72 -47.74
N GLY A 482 -35.78 19.12 -47.40
CA GLY A 482 -35.52 20.39 -46.71
C GLY A 482 -35.56 20.29 -45.20
N TYR A 483 -35.48 19.06 -44.62
CA TYR A 483 -35.30 18.89 -43.20
C TYR A 483 -33.82 19.16 -42.79
N THR A 484 -33.65 19.78 -41.64
CA THR A 484 -32.31 20.15 -41.08
C THR A 484 -32.13 19.59 -39.68
N HIS A 485 -30.89 19.60 -39.19
CA HIS A 485 -30.57 19.20 -37.82
C HIS A 485 -30.88 20.28 -36.78
N GLU A 486 -31.10 21.52 -37.21
CA GLU A 486 -31.43 22.63 -36.33
C GLU A 486 -32.90 22.96 -36.39
N GLN A 487 -33.53 23.15 -35.22
CA GLN A 487 -34.89 23.67 -35.12
C GLN A 487 -34.91 25.13 -35.58
N ASN A 488 -35.52 25.45 -36.68
CA ASN A 488 -35.70 26.82 -37.15
C ASN A 488 -36.59 27.59 -36.15
N ASN A 489 -36.00 28.27 -35.21
CA ASN A 489 -36.62 29.25 -34.35
C ASN A 489 -36.88 30.55 -35.16
N SER A 490 -37.77 30.48 -36.15
CA SER A 490 -38.33 31.67 -36.79
C SER A 490 -39.45 32.24 -35.95
N ASN A 491 -39.15 32.75 -34.75
CA ASN A 491 -40.00 33.76 -34.12
C ASN A 491 -39.35 35.11 -34.33
N GLY A 492 -39.77 35.74 -35.45
CA GLY A 492 -39.47 37.11 -35.75
C GLY A 492 -39.88 38.03 -34.62
N SER A 493 -38.97 38.81 -34.14
CA SER A 493 -39.28 40.08 -33.48
C SER A 493 -39.56 41.11 -34.56
N GLU A 494 -40.82 41.21 -35.00
CA GLU A 494 -41.35 42.50 -35.40
C GLU A 494 -41.62 43.28 -34.11
N LEU A 495 -40.79 44.21 -33.80
CA LEU A 495 -41.14 45.40 -33.05
C LEU A 495 -40.68 46.58 -33.89
N GLY A 496 -41.66 47.10 -34.61
CA GLY A 496 -41.57 48.41 -35.18
C GLY A 496 -41.74 49.49 -34.12
N ASP A 497 -41.19 50.65 -34.44
CA ASP A 497 -41.29 51.99 -33.91
C ASP A 497 -40.83 52.29 -32.47
#